data_7e925f8d2cd034fbd954e6fc265b2ce4
#
_entry.id   7e925f8d2cd034fbd954e6fc265b2ce4
#
_cell.length_a   1.000
_cell.length_b   1.000
_cell.length_c   1.000
_cell.angle_alpha   90.00
_cell.angle_beta   90.00
_cell.angle_gamma   90.00
#
_symmetry.space_group_name_H-M   'P 1'
#
loop_
_entity.id
_entity.type
_entity.pdbx_description
1 polymer ?
#
loop_
_entity_poly.entity_id
_entity_poly.type
_entity_poly.pdbx_seq_one_letter_code
_entity_poly.pdbx_strand_id
1 'polypeptide(L)'
;MNANNVPSRALALPEFVAMLAFLSATIAFSIDAMLSGLPVIAAELTPENMNRAQLVLTSFMVGLGVGTLVTGPISDAIGRKRTITIGFVIYAIAAAAAIFADSLEFLLLARFFQGIGAAGPRIVTLALVRDLYSGREMARITSFVMMVFIIVPAMAPAVGAGIIWLAGWRGIFAAFILFAIIGATWLNLRQPETLPPQNRRPLKIGPLMGAARQVLGDRQVMLCTLILSLGFGQMFSFLSSSKQIFGDVFGIEDSFPLWFALMALLSGSGTLLNARFVVAYGMRRIARWAYVMQTCVSSVMLLFLISDIVPQTLKFPLFFAWSVSLFFMAGVTFGNLNALAMVRMGHVAGMTASLVSALSTIAAMCVAIPVGLLYNHTIFPVVTATLICSGTAWFLMRFLQD
;
A
#
# COMPACT_ATOMS: atom_id res chain seq x y z
N MET A 1 13.17 -15.82 -31.53
CA MET A 1 12.37 -16.35 -30.40
C MET A 1 11.74 -17.64 -30.85
N ASN A 2 12.19 -18.80 -30.31
CA ASN A 2 11.66 -20.09 -30.70
C ASN A 2 10.22 -20.25 -30.21
N ALA A 3 9.30 -20.52 -31.11
CA ALA A 3 7.87 -20.70 -30.88
C ALA A 3 7.47 -21.88 -29.96
N ASN A 4 8.43 -22.66 -29.46
CA ASN A 4 8.18 -23.89 -28.68
C ASN A 4 8.18 -23.70 -27.17
N ASN A 5 8.22 -22.46 -26.62
CA ASN A 5 8.28 -22.19 -25.18
C ASN A 5 7.09 -21.40 -24.65
N VAL A 6 5.97 -21.33 -25.36
CA VAL A 6 4.73 -20.78 -24.83
C VAL A 6 4.11 -21.86 -23.92
N PRO A 7 3.76 -21.53 -22.64
CA PRO A 7 3.08 -22.48 -21.75
C PRO A 7 1.81 -23.01 -22.43
N SER A 8 1.62 -24.30 -22.44
CA SER A 8 0.63 -25.02 -23.26
C SER A 8 -0.85 -24.75 -22.92
N ARG A 9 -1.15 -23.85 -22.00
CA ARG A 9 -2.49 -23.29 -21.69
C ARG A 9 -2.36 -21.92 -21.04
N ALA A 10 -2.31 -20.87 -21.84
CA ALA A 10 -2.58 -19.54 -21.33
C ALA A 10 -4.05 -19.48 -20.86
N LEU A 11 -4.28 -18.90 -19.67
CA LEU A 11 -5.64 -18.55 -19.21
C LEU A 11 -6.29 -17.60 -20.21
N ALA A 12 -7.61 -17.68 -20.35
CA ALA A 12 -8.36 -16.63 -21.05
C ALA A 12 -8.05 -15.26 -20.38
N LEU A 13 -7.82 -14.22 -21.18
CA LEU A 13 -7.42 -12.91 -20.69
C LEU A 13 -8.32 -12.37 -19.56
N PRO A 14 -9.67 -12.47 -19.60
CA PRO A 14 -10.52 -12.03 -18.50
C PRO A 14 -10.28 -12.80 -17.20
N GLU A 15 -10.08 -14.12 -17.27
CA GLU A 15 -9.78 -14.95 -16.09
C GLU A 15 -8.41 -14.61 -15.51
N PHE A 16 -7.40 -14.41 -16.35
CA PHE A 16 -6.08 -14.00 -15.92
C PHE A 16 -6.11 -12.64 -15.18
N VAL A 17 -6.80 -11.66 -15.76
CA VAL A 17 -6.96 -10.33 -15.16
C VAL A 17 -7.70 -10.42 -13.82
N ALA A 18 -8.79 -11.20 -13.75
CA ALA A 18 -9.56 -11.39 -12.52
C ALA A 18 -8.72 -12.06 -11.42
N MET A 19 -7.93 -13.06 -11.76
CA MET A 19 -7.00 -13.71 -10.83
C MET A 19 -5.96 -12.73 -10.31
N LEU A 20 -5.28 -11.97 -11.18
CA LEU A 20 -4.28 -10.98 -10.77
C LEU A 20 -4.89 -9.89 -9.90
N ALA A 21 -6.10 -9.44 -10.25
CA ALA A 21 -6.87 -8.49 -9.47
C ALA A 21 -7.16 -9.03 -8.06
N PHE A 22 -7.57 -10.29 -7.95
CA PHE A 22 -7.82 -10.95 -6.67
C PHE A 22 -6.55 -11.08 -5.82
N LEU A 23 -5.42 -11.51 -6.42
CA LEU A 23 -4.12 -11.59 -5.73
C LEU A 23 -3.69 -10.22 -5.18
N SER A 24 -3.90 -9.16 -5.96
CA SER A 24 -3.57 -7.79 -5.55
C SER A 24 -4.55 -7.26 -4.50
N ALA A 25 -5.83 -7.61 -4.61
CA ALA A 25 -6.89 -7.24 -3.66
C ALA A 25 -6.60 -7.75 -2.24
N THR A 26 -5.95 -8.91 -2.09
CA THR A 26 -5.62 -9.48 -0.78
C THR A 26 -4.87 -8.50 0.10
N ILE A 27 -3.97 -7.69 -0.47
CA ILE A 27 -3.17 -6.73 0.29
C ILE A 27 -4.00 -5.52 0.70
N ALA A 28 -4.73 -4.92 -0.24
CA ALA A 28 -5.59 -3.79 0.04
C ALA A 28 -6.64 -4.16 1.09
N PHE A 29 -7.27 -5.35 0.94
CA PHE A 29 -8.22 -5.87 1.91
C PHE A 29 -7.59 -6.09 3.30
N SER A 30 -6.34 -6.57 3.38
CA SER A 30 -5.62 -6.78 4.65
C SER A 30 -5.33 -5.47 5.41
N ILE A 31 -5.24 -4.36 4.70
CA ILE A 31 -5.03 -3.03 5.26
C ILE A 31 -6.37 -2.43 5.66
N ASP A 32 -7.28 -2.30 4.72
CA ASP A 32 -8.45 -1.44 4.85
C ASP A 32 -9.59 -2.11 5.64
N ALA A 33 -9.76 -3.44 5.54
CA ALA A 33 -10.73 -4.15 6.38
C ALA A 33 -10.34 -4.12 7.87
N MET A 34 -9.03 -4.09 8.17
CA MET A 34 -8.52 -4.01 9.55
C MET A 34 -8.84 -2.67 10.20
N LEU A 35 -9.00 -1.58 9.44
CA LEU A 35 -9.34 -0.25 10.00
C LEU A 35 -10.60 -0.30 10.86
N SER A 36 -11.60 -1.08 10.43
CA SER A 36 -12.84 -1.26 11.21
C SER A 36 -12.64 -2.05 12.50
N GLY A 37 -11.59 -2.87 12.59
CA GLY A 37 -11.26 -3.69 13.76
C GLY A 37 -10.44 -2.98 14.84
N LEU A 38 -9.72 -1.91 14.48
CA LEU A 38 -8.78 -1.26 15.41
C LEU A 38 -9.41 -0.83 16.74
N PRO A 39 -10.58 -0.17 16.80
CA PRO A 39 -11.19 0.20 18.08
C PRO A 39 -11.56 -0.99 18.96
N VAL A 40 -12.04 -2.08 18.36
CA VAL A 40 -12.42 -3.30 19.10
C VAL A 40 -11.18 -3.99 19.65
N ILE A 41 -10.10 -4.09 18.85
CA ILE A 41 -8.81 -4.61 19.29
C ILE A 41 -8.23 -3.73 20.40
N ALA A 42 -8.34 -2.40 20.28
CA ALA A 42 -7.86 -1.46 21.29
C ALA A 42 -8.56 -1.69 22.64
N ALA A 43 -9.88 -1.81 22.63
CA ALA A 43 -10.66 -2.04 23.84
C ALA A 43 -10.34 -3.38 24.51
N GLU A 44 -10.04 -4.43 23.74
CA GLU A 44 -9.76 -5.77 24.26
C GLU A 44 -8.29 -5.95 24.70
N LEU A 45 -7.32 -5.54 23.85
CA LEU A 45 -5.90 -5.85 24.05
C LEU A 45 -5.06 -4.68 24.62
N THR A 46 -5.57 -3.44 24.57
CA THR A 46 -4.84 -2.24 25.03
C THR A 46 -5.75 -1.20 25.68
N PRO A 47 -6.59 -1.56 26.65
CA PRO A 47 -7.55 -0.63 27.25
C PRO A 47 -6.88 0.59 27.91
N GLU A 48 -5.66 0.44 28.43
CA GLU A 48 -4.90 1.51 29.06
C GLU A 48 -4.32 2.53 28.05
N ASN A 49 -4.09 2.11 26.79
CA ASN A 49 -3.55 2.96 25.74
C ASN A 49 -4.08 2.51 24.38
N MET A 50 -5.27 2.96 24.05
CA MET A 50 -5.98 2.57 22.83
C MET A 50 -5.22 2.92 21.53
N ASN A 51 -4.34 3.91 21.54
CA ASN A 51 -3.54 4.29 20.37
C ASN A 51 -2.56 3.19 19.95
N ARG A 52 -2.14 2.30 20.86
CA ARG A 52 -1.24 1.20 20.53
C ARG A 52 -1.84 0.22 19.52
N ALA A 53 -3.16 0.12 19.42
CA ALA A 53 -3.81 -0.75 18.42
C ALA A 53 -3.49 -0.31 16.97
N GLN A 54 -3.13 0.94 16.74
CA GLN A 54 -2.69 1.42 15.42
C GLN A 54 -1.41 0.72 14.94
N LEU A 55 -0.61 0.17 15.88
CA LEU A 55 0.58 -0.64 15.55
C LEU A 55 0.23 -1.92 14.80
N VAL A 56 -1.01 -2.41 14.88
CA VAL A 56 -1.50 -3.60 14.14
C VAL A 56 -1.39 -3.37 12.63
N LEU A 57 -1.73 -2.15 12.17
CA LEU A 57 -1.60 -1.78 10.77
C LEU A 57 -0.13 -1.59 10.38
N THR A 58 0.61 -0.84 11.18
CA THR A 58 2.01 -0.49 10.86
C THR A 58 2.94 -1.69 10.93
N SER A 59 2.71 -2.65 11.84
CA SER A 59 3.47 -3.91 11.90
C SER A 59 3.31 -4.72 10.61
N PHE A 60 2.10 -4.84 10.08
CA PHE A 60 1.86 -5.47 8.78
C PHE A 60 2.63 -4.76 7.66
N MET A 61 2.64 -3.42 7.66
CA MET A 61 3.34 -2.62 6.64
C MET A 61 4.86 -2.78 6.72
N VAL A 62 5.43 -2.85 7.92
CA VAL A 62 6.87 -3.16 8.11
C VAL A 62 7.18 -4.55 7.57
N GLY A 63 6.37 -5.54 7.91
CA GLY A 63 6.52 -6.91 7.39
C GLY A 63 6.43 -6.96 5.86
N LEU A 64 5.47 -6.26 5.27
CA LEU A 64 5.30 -6.15 3.82
C LEU A 64 6.54 -5.50 3.15
N GLY A 65 7.08 -4.45 3.76
CA GLY A 65 8.31 -3.81 3.30
C GLY A 65 9.50 -4.77 3.33
N VAL A 66 9.72 -5.47 4.45
CA VAL A 66 10.79 -6.46 4.59
C VAL A 66 10.62 -7.61 3.59
N GLY A 67 9.41 -8.16 3.47
CA GLY A 67 9.11 -9.21 2.50
C GLY A 67 9.39 -8.76 1.06
N THR A 68 9.08 -7.52 0.72
CA THR A 68 9.30 -6.94 -0.62
C THR A 68 10.78 -6.95 -1.03
N LEU A 69 11.72 -6.77 -0.08
CA LEU A 69 13.16 -6.80 -0.35
C LEU A 69 13.64 -8.13 -0.93
N VAL A 70 13.07 -9.23 -0.45
CA VAL A 70 13.55 -10.57 -0.78
C VAL A 70 12.69 -11.30 -1.81
N THR A 71 11.42 -10.92 -1.93
CA THR A 71 10.45 -11.62 -2.80
C THR A 71 10.84 -11.60 -4.27
N GLY A 72 11.35 -10.48 -4.79
CA GLY A 72 11.77 -10.38 -6.19
C GLY A 72 12.85 -11.41 -6.55
N PRO A 73 14.02 -11.36 -5.89
CA PRO A 73 15.09 -12.35 -6.08
C PRO A 73 14.65 -13.81 -5.85
N ILE A 74 13.84 -14.08 -4.83
CA ILE A 74 13.30 -15.42 -4.56
C ILE A 74 12.44 -15.88 -5.76
N SER A 75 11.57 -15.01 -6.28
CA SER A 75 10.71 -15.30 -7.41
C SER A 75 11.49 -15.60 -8.69
N ASP A 76 12.62 -14.91 -8.90
CA ASP A 76 13.51 -15.17 -10.04
C ASP A 76 14.27 -16.51 -9.90
N ALA A 77 14.46 -16.99 -8.68
CA ALA A 77 15.21 -18.21 -8.40
C ALA A 77 14.34 -19.47 -8.38
N ILE A 78 13.19 -19.44 -7.68
CA ILE A 78 12.36 -20.64 -7.49
C ILE A 78 11.13 -20.70 -8.41
N GLY A 79 10.81 -19.58 -9.09
CA GLY A 79 9.65 -19.42 -9.98
C GLY A 79 8.55 -18.56 -9.37
N ARG A 80 7.68 -18.03 -10.23
CA ARG A 80 6.61 -17.08 -9.87
C ARG A 80 5.56 -17.73 -9.01
N LYS A 81 5.02 -18.83 -9.50
CA LYS A 81 3.93 -19.56 -8.87
C LYS A 81 4.30 -20.06 -7.46
N ARG A 82 5.49 -20.67 -7.33
CA ARG A 82 5.97 -21.14 -6.02
C ARG A 82 6.12 -20.03 -5.02
N THR A 83 6.67 -18.88 -5.43
CA THR A 83 6.87 -17.72 -4.55
C THR A 83 5.55 -17.15 -4.04
N ILE A 84 4.54 -17.00 -4.89
CA ILE A 84 3.21 -16.55 -4.49
C ILE A 84 2.58 -17.55 -3.52
N THR A 85 2.67 -18.86 -3.81
CA THR A 85 2.09 -19.91 -2.97
C THR A 85 2.73 -19.93 -1.57
N ILE A 86 4.07 -19.85 -1.49
CA ILE A 86 4.78 -19.76 -0.21
C ILE A 86 4.35 -18.49 0.55
N GLY A 87 4.22 -17.36 -0.16
CA GLY A 87 3.73 -16.12 0.42
C GLY A 87 2.34 -16.29 1.05
N PHE A 88 1.40 -16.92 0.34
CA PHE A 88 0.06 -17.19 0.88
C PHE A 88 0.07 -18.19 2.04
N VAL A 89 0.96 -19.19 2.05
CA VAL A 89 1.09 -20.11 3.18
C VAL A 89 1.57 -19.35 4.42
N ILE A 90 2.62 -18.53 4.30
CA ILE A 90 3.10 -17.70 5.43
C ILE A 90 2.00 -16.76 5.90
N TYR A 91 1.31 -16.11 4.97
CA TYR A 91 0.20 -15.20 5.25
C TYR A 91 -0.93 -15.90 6.02
N ALA A 92 -1.36 -17.09 5.58
CA ALA A 92 -2.45 -17.83 6.20
C ALA A 92 -2.05 -18.36 7.59
N ILE A 93 -0.84 -18.87 7.77
CA ILE A 93 -0.34 -19.33 9.08
C ILE A 93 -0.26 -18.15 10.06
N ALA A 94 0.25 -17.00 9.62
CA ALA A 94 0.32 -15.81 10.44
C ALA A 94 -1.08 -15.26 10.78
N ALA A 95 -2.03 -15.30 9.84
CA ALA A 95 -3.42 -14.93 10.11
C ALA A 95 -4.09 -15.91 11.09
N ALA A 96 -3.81 -17.21 10.98
CA ALA A 96 -4.27 -18.21 11.94
C ALA A 96 -3.71 -17.95 13.35
N ALA A 97 -2.40 -17.63 13.46
CA ALA A 97 -1.80 -17.24 14.73
C ALA A 97 -2.49 -16.00 15.33
N ALA A 98 -2.83 -15.00 14.50
CA ALA A 98 -3.49 -13.79 14.95
C ALA A 98 -4.90 -14.05 15.55
N ILE A 99 -5.62 -15.10 15.13
CA ILE A 99 -6.91 -15.49 15.71
C ILE A 99 -6.76 -15.85 17.20
N PHE A 100 -5.64 -16.46 17.57
CA PHE A 100 -5.35 -16.89 18.94
C PHE A 100 -4.56 -15.86 19.75
N ALA A 101 -4.49 -14.61 19.27
CA ALA A 101 -3.76 -13.56 19.98
C ALA A 101 -4.52 -13.10 21.24
N ASP A 102 -3.85 -13.22 22.39
CA ASP A 102 -4.32 -12.77 23.70
C ASP A 102 -3.55 -11.53 24.19
N SER A 103 -2.54 -11.08 23.43
CA SER A 103 -1.77 -9.87 23.68
C SER A 103 -1.50 -9.10 22.41
N LEU A 104 -1.35 -7.77 22.55
CA LEU A 104 -1.03 -6.92 21.41
C LEU A 104 0.30 -7.35 20.77
N GLU A 105 1.32 -7.63 21.57
CA GLU A 105 2.67 -7.99 21.11
C GLU A 105 2.66 -9.23 20.21
N PHE A 106 1.91 -10.27 20.62
CA PHE A 106 1.75 -11.47 19.80
C PHE A 106 0.98 -11.15 18.49
N LEU A 107 -0.08 -10.34 18.58
CA LEU A 107 -0.81 -9.89 17.40
C LEU A 107 0.11 -9.10 16.43
N LEU A 108 0.95 -8.21 16.95
CA LEU A 108 1.91 -7.45 16.13
C LEU A 108 2.92 -8.37 15.44
N LEU A 109 3.41 -9.37 16.13
CA LEU A 109 4.32 -10.37 15.54
C LEU A 109 3.62 -11.16 14.43
N ALA A 110 2.40 -11.61 14.66
CA ALA A 110 1.60 -12.29 13.65
C ALA A 110 1.35 -11.40 12.43
N ARG A 111 0.99 -10.13 12.65
CA ARG A 111 0.81 -9.14 11.57
C ARG A 111 2.09 -8.87 10.77
N PHE A 112 3.23 -8.83 11.43
CA PHE A 112 4.54 -8.69 10.76
C PHE A 112 4.80 -9.84 9.79
N PHE A 113 4.64 -11.09 10.24
CA PHE A 113 4.82 -12.27 9.37
C PHE A 113 3.74 -12.34 8.28
N GLN A 114 2.51 -11.93 8.57
CA GLN A 114 1.45 -11.82 7.58
C GLN A 114 1.83 -10.81 6.48
N GLY A 115 2.43 -9.68 6.86
CA GLY A 115 2.98 -8.70 5.92
C GLY A 115 4.07 -9.27 5.02
N ILE A 116 5.01 -10.05 5.59
CA ILE A 116 6.05 -10.76 4.81
C ILE A 116 5.41 -11.67 3.77
N GLY A 117 4.41 -12.46 4.16
CA GLY A 117 3.68 -13.35 3.24
C GLY A 117 2.95 -12.60 2.13
N ALA A 118 2.37 -11.45 2.43
CA ALA A 118 1.65 -10.61 1.47
C ALA A 118 2.55 -10.03 0.37
N ALA A 119 3.86 -9.93 0.59
CA ALA A 119 4.81 -9.44 -0.41
C ALA A 119 4.89 -10.33 -1.66
N GLY A 120 4.68 -11.65 -1.50
CA GLY A 120 4.64 -12.60 -2.63
C GLY A 120 3.60 -12.22 -3.67
N PRO A 121 2.31 -12.24 -3.34
CA PRO A 121 1.23 -11.83 -4.22
C PRO A 121 1.42 -10.41 -4.78
N ARG A 122 1.90 -9.46 -3.98
CA ARG A 122 2.08 -8.06 -4.39
C ARG A 122 3.09 -7.89 -5.51
N ILE A 123 4.28 -8.43 -5.32
CA ILE A 123 5.42 -8.16 -6.22
C ILE A 123 5.37 -9.07 -7.44
N VAL A 124 5.05 -10.35 -7.23
CA VAL A 124 5.14 -11.34 -8.29
C VAL A 124 3.97 -11.28 -9.26
N THR A 125 2.82 -10.75 -8.86
CA THR A 125 1.68 -10.50 -9.77
C THR A 125 2.09 -9.61 -10.95
N LEU A 126 2.83 -8.54 -10.72
CA LEU A 126 3.33 -7.69 -11.81
C LEU A 126 4.40 -8.39 -12.66
N ALA A 127 5.18 -9.29 -12.06
CA ALA A 127 6.13 -10.11 -12.81
C ALA A 127 5.42 -11.10 -13.73
N LEU A 128 4.32 -11.74 -13.29
CA LEU A 128 3.49 -12.61 -14.14
C LEU A 128 2.97 -11.88 -15.38
N VAL A 129 2.51 -10.62 -15.21
CA VAL A 129 2.06 -9.82 -16.37
C VAL A 129 3.21 -9.59 -17.35
N ARG A 130 4.37 -9.20 -16.85
CA ARG A 130 5.56 -8.92 -17.66
C ARG A 130 6.12 -10.16 -18.37
N ASP A 131 6.00 -11.34 -17.76
CA ASP A 131 6.49 -12.59 -18.34
C ASP A 131 5.61 -13.06 -19.54
N LEU A 132 4.30 -12.70 -19.53
CA LEU A 132 3.34 -13.18 -20.53
C LEU A 132 2.94 -12.11 -21.55
N TYR A 133 3.00 -10.83 -21.20
CA TYR A 133 2.50 -9.74 -22.03
C TYR A 133 3.50 -8.60 -22.15
N SER A 134 3.43 -7.86 -23.25
CA SER A 134 4.29 -6.71 -23.52
C SER A 134 3.50 -5.57 -24.16
N GLY A 135 4.10 -4.37 -24.17
CA GLY A 135 3.54 -3.19 -24.84
C GLY A 135 2.14 -2.82 -24.37
N ARG A 136 1.21 -2.65 -25.32
CA ARG A 136 -0.15 -2.15 -25.05
C ARG A 136 -1.00 -3.13 -24.23
N GLU A 137 -0.86 -4.43 -24.43
CA GLU A 137 -1.59 -5.45 -23.66
C GLU A 137 -1.16 -5.46 -22.20
N MET A 138 0.14 -5.42 -21.94
CA MET A 138 0.67 -5.29 -20.58
C MET A 138 0.11 -4.03 -19.88
N ALA A 139 0.11 -2.88 -20.55
CA ALA A 139 -0.43 -1.65 -20.01
C ALA A 139 -1.92 -1.77 -19.69
N ARG A 140 -2.70 -2.39 -20.58
CA ARG A 140 -4.14 -2.63 -20.37
C ARG A 140 -4.40 -3.53 -19.16
N ILE A 141 -3.70 -4.66 -19.05
CA ILE A 141 -3.85 -5.58 -17.91
C ILE A 141 -3.48 -4.89 -16.60
N THR A 142 -2.33 -4.20 -16.57
CA THR A 142 -1.88 -3.48 -15.38
C THR A 142 -2.88 -2.41 -14.96
N SER A 143 -3.52 -1.70 -15.91
CA SER A 143 -4.56 -0.71 -15.60
C SER A 143 -5.78 -1.34 -14.93
N PHE A 144 -6.24 -2.51 -15.41
CA PHE A 144 -7.33 -3.24 -14.75
C PHE A 144 -6.96 -3.69 -13.34
N VAL A 145 -5.75 -4.21 -13.13
CA VAL A 145 -5.27 -4.59 -11.80
C VAL A 145 -5.20 -3.36 -10.89
N MET A 146 -4.73 -2.21 -11.39
CA MET A 146 -4.68 -0.96 -10.61
C MET A 146 -6.07 -0.43 -10.26
N MET A 147 -7.10 -0.64 -11.08
CA MET A 147 -8.47 -0.25 -10.76
C MET A 147 -8.98 -0.94 -9.48
N VAL A 148 -8.52 -2.17 -9.21
CA VAL A 148 -8.85 -2.91 -7.98
C VAL A 148 -8.33 -2.20 -6.74
N PHE A 149 -7.17 -1.54 -6.82
CA PHE A 149 -6.62 -0.71 -5.72
C PHE A 149 -7.45 0.55 -5.43
N ILE A 150 -8.44 0.87 -6.23
CA ILE A 150 -9.41 1.93 -5.95
C ILE A 150 -10.70 1.34 -5.38
N ILE A 151 -11.16 0.23 -5.94
CA ILE A 151 -12.45 -0.38 -5.57
C ILE A 151 -12.35 -1.10 -4.23
N VAL A 152 -11.28 -1.86 -3.99
CA VAL A 152 -11.13 -2.66 -2.77
C VAL A 152 -11.06 -1.78 -1.52
N PRO A 153 -10.24 -0.72 -1.43
CA PRO A 153 -10.28 0.21 -0.31
C PRO A 153 -11.67 0.82 -0.07
N ALA A 154 -12.40 1.13 -1.14
CA ALA A 154 -13.75 1.68 -1.00
C ALA A 154 -14.73 0.70 -0.32
N MET A 155 -14.56 -0.60 -0.50
CA MET A 155 -15.47 -1.65 0.03
C MET A 155 -14.93 -2.32 1.30
N ALA A 156 -13.62 -2.40 1.47
CA ALA A 156 -13.01 -3.21 2.51
C ALA A 156 -13.41 -2.82 3.95
N PRO A 157 -13.51 -1.53 4.33
CA PRO A 157 -13.98 -1.17 5.67
C PRO A 157 -15.42 -1.61 5.93
N ALA A 158 -16.31 -1.53 4.93
CA ALA A 158 -17.70 -1.99 5.07
C ALA A 158 -17.79 -3.52 5.25
N VAL A 159 -17.00 -4.26 4.45
CA VAL A 159 -16.89 -5.72 4.59
C VAL A 159 -16.28 -6.07 5.95
N GLY A 160 -15.24 -5.37 6.38
CA GLY A 160 -14.62 -5.54 7.69
C GLY A 160 -15.60 -5.30 8.83
N ALA A 161 -16.38 -4.23 8.79
CA ALA A 161 -17.41 -3.93 9.78
C ALA A 161 -18.49 -5.04 9.83
N GLY A 162 -18.94 -5.55 8.67
CA GLY A 162 -19.87 -6.67 8.60
C GLY A 162 -19.31 -7.95 9.19
N ILE A 163 -18.04 -8.27 8.94
CA ILE A 163 -17.38 -9.44 9.54
C ILE A 163 -17.28 -9.29 11.06
N ILE A 164 -16.94 -8.09 11.56
CA ILE A 164 -16.85 -7.81 13.01
C ILE A 164 -18.20 -8.01 13.69
N TRP A 165 -19.26 -7.53 13.08
CA TRP A 165 -20.63 -7.71 13.59
C TRP A 165 -21.03 -9.19 13.71
N LEU A 166 -20.61 -10.04 12.74
CA LEU A 166 -20.93 -11.47 12.71
C LEU A 166 -20.04 -12.33 13.61
N ALA A 167 -18.73 -12.04 13.64
CA ALA A 167 -17.71 -12.96 14.19
C ALA A 167 -16.61 -12.23 15.01
N GLY A 168 -16.81 -10.97 15.37
CA GLY A 168 -15.79 -10.16 16.06
C GLY A 168 -14.56 -9.87 15.18
N TRP A 169 -13.57 -9.17 15.76
CA TRP A 169 -12.36 -8.77 15.03
C TRP A 169 -11.51 -9.98 14.59
N ARG A 170 -11.56 -11.10 15.33
CA ARG A 170 -10.87 -12.35 14.96
C ARG A 170 -11.41 -12.93 13.65
N GLY A 171 -12.69 -12.69 13.35
CA GLY A 171 -13.32 -13.06 12.08
C GLY A 171 -12.67 -12.44 10.85
N ILE A 172 -12.05 -11.25 10.99
CA ILE A 172 -11.29 -10.62 9.89
C ILE A 172 -10.11 -11.50 9.48
N PHE A 173 -9.40 -12.09 10.44
CA PHE A 173 -8.27 -12.99 10.15
C PHE A 173 -8.74 -14.30 9.51
N ALA A 174 -9.90 -14.82 9.91
CA ALA A 174 -10.50 -15.96 9.23
C ALA A 174 -10.84 -15.64 7.75
N ALA A 175 -11.37 -14.46 7.48
CA ALA A 175 -11.58 -13.99 6.12
C ALA A 175 -10.25 -13.86 5.34
N PHE A 176 -9.18 -13.39 5.96
CA PHE A 176 -7.86 -13.33 5.34
C PHE A 176 -7.34 -14.73 4.96
N ILE A 177 -7.53 -15.73 5.83
CA ILE A 177 -7.18 -17.12 5.52
C ILE A 177 -7.97 -17.62 4.31
N LEU A 178 -9.28 -17.36 4.27
CA LEU A 178 -10.14 -17.74 3.15
C LEU A 178 -9.65 -17.11 1.84
N PHE A 179 -9.32 -15.81 1.85
CA PHE A 179 -8.75 -15.11 0.70
C PHE A 179 -7.43 -15.77 0.24
N ALA A 180 -6.53 -16.10 1.16
CA ALA A 180 -5.27 -16.76 0.85
C ALA A 180 -5.49 -18.15 0.23
N ILE A 181 -6.41 -18.94 0.77
CA ILE A 181 -6.74 -20.29 0.25
C ILE A 181 -7.32 -20.17 -1.16
N ILE A 182 -8.30 -19.28 -1.38
CA ILE A 182 -8.90 -19.07 -2.70
C ILE A 182 -7.83 -18.63 -3.70
N GLY A 183 -7.02 -17.61 -3.36
CA GLY A 183 -5.97 -17.09 -4.25
C GLY A 183 -4.90 -18.11 -4.58
N ALA A 184 -4.40 -18.85 -3.57
CA ALA A 184 -3.43 -19.91 -3.76
C ALA A 184 -3.99 -21.07 -4.61
N THR A 185 -5.22 -21.50 -4.34
CA THR A 185 -5.89 -22.58 -5.06
C THR A 185 -6.13 -22.19 -6.51
N TRP A 186 -6.70 -21.00 -6.75
CA TRP A 186 -6.94 -20.48 -8.10
C TRP A 186 -5.65 -20.41 -8.91
N LEU A 187 -4.60 -19.80 -8.36
CA LEU A 187 -3.28 -19.71 -8.99
C LEU A 187 -2.72 -21.11 -9.30
N ASN A 188 -2.77 -22.04 -8.33
CA ASN A 188 -2.14 -23.34 -8.48
C ASN A 188 -2.89 -24.28 -9.42
N LEU A 189 -4.21 -24.18 -9.51
CA LEU A 189 -5.00 -25.02 -10.41
C LEU A 189 -5.03 -24.49 -11.85
N ARG A 190 -5.03 -23.16 -12.02
CA ARG A 190 -5.33 -22.55 -13.31
C ARG A 190 -4.12 -21.96 -14.02
N GLN A 191 -3.15 -21.38 -13.28
CA GLN A 191 -2.00 -20.69 -13.87
C GLN A 191 -0.78 -21.63 -13.94
N PRO A 192 -0.25 -21.96 -15.13
CA PRO A 192 1.06 -22.59 -15.27
C PRO A 192 2.18 -21.67 -14.78
N GLU A 193 3.35 -22.27 -14.42
CA GLU A 193 4.54 -21.49 -14.12
C GLU A 193 5.01 -20.69 -15.35
N THR A 194 5.24 -19.39 -15.17
CA THR A 194 5.62 -18.48 -16.26
C THR A 194 7.11 -18.34 -16.44
N LEU A 195 7.90 -18.69 -15.39
CA LEU A 195 9.36 -18.65 -15.45
C LEU A 195 9.93 -20.05 -15.65
N PRO A 196 10.33 -20.43 -16.89
CA PRO A 196 10.92 -21.72 -17.17
C PRO A 196 12.20 -21.96 -16.37
N PRO A 197 12.53 -23.21 -15.99
CA PRO A 197 13.73 -23.51 -15.20
C PRO A 197 15.04 -22.94 -15.79
N GLN A 198 15.14 -22.89 -17.13
CA GLN A 198 16.31 -22.39 -17.84
C GLN A 198 16.53 -20.86 -17.65
N ASN A 199 15.45 -20.12 -17.39
CA ASN A 199 15.47 -18.67 -17.22
C ASN A 199 15.60 -18.25 -15.74
N ARG A 200 15.63 -19.22 -14.81
CA ARG A 200 15.78 -18.95 -13.38
C ARG A 200 17.18 -18.47 -13.07
N ARG A 201 17.25 -17.46 -12.26
CA ARG A 201 18.52 -16.87 -11.79
C ARG A 201 18.84 -17.39 -10.39
N PRO A 202 19.98 -18.07 -10.19
CA PRO A 202 20.34 -18.54 -8.86
C PRO A 202 20.49 -17.34 -7.90
N LEU A 203 20.05 -17.55 -6.64
CA LEU A 203 20.22 -16.58 -5.58
C LEU A 203 21.71 -16.46 -5.22
N LYS A 204 22.41 -15.58 -5.93
CA LYS A 204 23.82 -15.25 -5.61
C LYS A 204 23.85 -13.92 -4.86
N ILE A 205 24.30 -13.97 -3.62
CA ILE A 205 24.34 -12.79 -2.72
C ILE A 205 25.23 -11.69 -3.29
N GLY A 206 26.38 -12.04 -3.89
CA GLY A 206 27.31 -11.05 -4.43
C GLY A 206 26.72 -10.13 -5.50
N PRO A 207 26.17 -10.64 -6.62
CA PRO A 207 25.49 -9.82 -7.61
C PRO A 207 24.29 -9.03 -7.07
N LEU A 208 23.49 -9.62 -6.17
CA LEU A 208 22.36 -8.95 -5.54
C LEU A 208 22.82 -7.78 -4.66
N MET A 209 23.88 -7.98 -3.86
CA MET A 209 24.46 -6.93 -3.03
C MET A 209 25.08 -5.83 -3.88
N GLY A 210 25.74 -6.20 -5.00
CA GLY A 210 26.30 -5.25 -5.96
C GLY A 210 25.22 -4.35 -6.57
N ALA A 211 24.12 -4.95 -7.04
CA ALA A 211 22.96 -4.22 -7.56
C ALA A 211 22.32 -3.34 -6.48
N ALA A 212 22.13 -3.86 -5.27
CA ALA A 212 21.59 -3.09 -4.16
C ALA A 212 22.49 -1.89 -3.82
N ARG A 213 23.82 -2.08 -3.75
CA ARG A 213 24.77 -1.01 -3.49
C ARG A 213 24.73 0.08 -4.58
N GLN A 214 24.58 -0.32 -5.85
CA GLN A 214 24.44 0.62 -6.96
C GLN A 214 23.17 1.46 -6.82
N VAL A 215 22.04 0.84 -6.52
CA VAL A 215 20.74 1.50 -6.33
C VAL A 215 20.78 2.45 -5.14
N LEU A 216 21.31 2.00 -3.99
CA LEU A 216 21.45 2.82 -2.78
C LEU A 216 22.48 3.95 -2.91
N GLY A 217 23.46 3.80 -3.81
CA GLY A 217 24.46 4.84 -4.11
C GLY A 217 23.95 5.93 -5.05
N ASP A 218 22.84 5.71 -5.74
CA ASP A 218 22.30 6.70 -6.67
C ASP A 218 21.45 7.76 -5.93
N ARG A 219 21.91 9.00 -6.02
CA ARG A 219 21.28 10.14 -5.36
C ARG A 219 19.82 10.35 -5.79
N GLN A 220 19.52 10.16 -7.07
CA GLN A 220 18.16 10.36 -7.58
C GLN A 220 17.20 9.30 -7.05
N VAL A 221 17.62 8.03 -7.06
CA VAL A 221 16.84 6.93 -6.49
C VAL A 221 16.56 7.17 -5.01
N MET A 222 17.58 7.56 -4.24
CA MET A 222 17.42 7.81 -2.80
C MET A 222 16.53 9.03 -2.52
N LEU A 223 16.62 10.09 -3.33
CA LEU A 223 15.70 11.23 -3.22
C LEU A 223 14.25 10.81 -3.53
N CYS A 224 14.02 10.08 -4.62
CA CYS A 224 12.70 9.55 -4.93
C CYS A 224 12.15 8.65 -3.79
N THR A 225 13.01 7.78 -3.25
CA THR A 225 12.64 6.90 -2.12
C THR A 225 12.25 7.71 -0.89
N LEU A 226 13.01 8.74 -0.54
CA LEU A 226 12.71 9.60 0.62
C LEU A 226 11.41 10.38 0.41
N ILE A 227 11.19 10.94 -0.77
CA ILE A 227 9.94 11.66 -1.10
C ILE A 227 8.73 10.69 -1.05
N LEU A 228 8.88 9.47 -1.58
CA LEU A 228 7.86 8.42 -1.46
C LEU A 228 7.60 8.03 -0.01
N SER A 229 8.66 7.95 0.82
CA SER A 229 8.53 7.65 2.25
C SER A 229 7.67 8.69 2.98
N LEU A 230 7.89 9.97 2.68
CA LEU A 230 7.09 11.07 3.23
C LEU A 230 5.63 11.01 2.73
N GLY A 231 5.42 10.69 1.45
CA GLY A 231 4.10 10.51 0.87
C GLY A 231 3.32 9.35 1.50
N PHE A 232 3.94 8.17 1.61
CA PHE A 232 3.36 7.03 2.30
C PHE A 232 3.19 7.29 3.80
N GLY A 233 4.14 7.96 4.44
CA GLY A 233 4.10 8.26 5.87
C GLY A 233 2.86 9.06 6.25
N GLN A 234 2.58 10.16 5.55
CA GLN A 234 1.39 10.98 5.80
C GLN A 234 0.09 10.21 5.49
N MET A 235 0.08 9.39 4.43
CA MET A 235 -1.08 8.57 4.08
C MET A 235 -1.37 7.52 5.16
N PHE A 236 -0.35 6.79 5.62
CA PHE A 236 -0.53 5.77 6.66
C PHE A 236 -0.79 6.38 8.04
N SER A 237 -0.29 7.57 8.34
CA SER A 237 -0.67 8.33 9.56
C SER A 237 -2.17 8.63 9.58
N PHE A 238 -2.72 9.06 8.45
CA PHE A 238 -4.16 9.24 8.31
C PHE A 238 -4.92 7.93 8.45
N LEU A 239 -4.53 6.89 7.68
CA LEU A 239 -5.22 5.60 7.70
C LEU A 239 -5.31 5.00 9.10
N SER A 240 -4.21 5.00 9.85
CA SER A 240 -4.15 4.40 11.18
C SER A 240 -5.05 5.10 12.20
N SER A 241 -5.28 6.42 12.06
CA SER A 241 -6.10 7.22 12.98
C SER A 241 -7.51 7.51 12.43
N SER A 242 -7.79 7.18 11.17
CA SER A 242 -9.00 7.63 10.47
C SER A 242 -10.28 7.23 11.20
N LYS A 243 -10.43 5.96 11.59
CA LYS A 243 -11.66 5.50 12.26
C LYS A 243 -11.85 6.18 13.61
N GLN A 244 -10.78 6.37 14.40
CA GLN A 244 -10.84 7.11 15.67
C GLN A 244 -11.24 8.57 15.44
N ILE A 245 -10.68 9.23 14.43
CA ILE A 245 -11.03 10.62 14.10
C ILE A 245 -12.51 10.74 13.73
N PHE A 246 -13.02 9.85 12.88
CA PHE A 246 -14.44 9.86 12.48
C PHE A 246 -15.37 9.60 13.68
N GLY A 247 -14.99 8.73 14.63
CA GLY A 247 -15.73 8.46 15.85
C GLY A 247 -15.58 9.57 16.89
N ASP A 248 -14.36 9.78 17.37
CA ASP A 248 -14.10 10.62 18.55
C ASP A 248 -14.30 12.12 18.27
N VAL A 249 -13.90 12.59 17.07
CA VAL A 249 -13.95 14.03 16.75
C VAL A 249 -15.28 14.44 16.14
N PHE A 250 -15.85 13.57 15.28
CA PHE A 250 -17.04 13.92 14.50
C PHE A 250 -18.31 13.17 14.89
N GLY A 251 -18.21 12.10 15.71
CA GLY A 251 -19.37 11.31 16.16
C GLY A 251 -20.08 10.54 15.04
N ILE A 252 -19.36 10.15 13.97
CA ILE A 252 -19.92 9.51 12.78
C ILE A 252 -19.28 8.14 12.50
N GLU A 253 -18.94 7.41 13.54
CA GLU A 253 -18.27 6.11 13.46
C GLU A 253 -19.03 5.10 12.60
N ASP A 254 -20.35 5.03 12.73
CA ASP A 254 -21.19 4.08 12.01
C ASP A 254 -21.20 4.31 10.51
N SER A 255 -21.05 5.56 10.08
CA SER A 255 -20.99 5.96 8.67
C SER A 255 -19.57 6.01 8.09
N PHE A 256 -18.54 5.71 8.91
CA PHE A 256 -17.14 5.69 8.46
C PHE A 256 -16.92 4.90 7.16
N PRO A 257 -17.47 3.67 6.97
CA PRO A 257 -17.26 2.93 5.73
C PRO A 257 -17.78 3.66 4.48
N LEU A 258 -18.90 4.37 4.59
CA LEU A 258 -19.47 5.13 3.47
C LEU A 258 -18.61 6.34 3.12
N TRP A 259 -18.17 7.09 4.13
CA TRP A 259 -17.28 8.24 3.92
C TRP A 259 -15.93 7.83 3.37
N PHE A 260 -15.39 6.71 3.86
CA PHE A 260 -14.13 6.17 3.37
C PHE A 260 -14.24 5.72 1.90
N ALA A 261 -15.34 5.07 1.53
CA ALA A 261 -15.64 4.70 0.15
C ALA A 261 -15.73 5.94 -0.76
N LEU A 262 -16.46 6.95 -0.32
CA LEU A 262 -16.59 8.21 -1.07
C LEU A 262 -15.24 8.91 -1.25
N MET A 263 -14.42 8.95 -0.18
CA MET A 263 -13.06 9.49 -0.23
C MET A 263 -12.19 8.73 -1.24
N ALA A 264 -12.21 7.40 -1.23
CA ALA A 264 -11.45 6.58 -2.17
C ALA A 264 -11.87 6.83 -3.63
N LEU A 265 -13.18 6.91 -3.90
CA LEU A 265 -13.72 7.19 -5.23
C LEU A 265 -13.33 8.58 -5.73
N LEU A 266 -13.51 9.61 -4.91
CA LEU A 266 -13.14 10.99 -5.27
C LEU A 266 -11.63 11.13 -5.51
N SER A 267 -10.82 10.50 -4.67
CA SER A 267 -9.36 10.53 -4.78
C SER A 267 -8.84 9.78 -6.00
N GLY A 268 -9.58 8.79 -6.49
CA GLY A 268 -9.28 8.05 -7.73
C GLY A 268 -9.17 8.96 -8.96
N SER A 269 -9.85 10.12 -8.94
CA SER A 269 -9.72 11.15 -9.98
C SER A 269 -8.29 11.65 -10.15
N GLY A 270 -7.46 11.62 -9.09
CA GLY A 270 -6.04 11.99 -9.14
C GLY A 270 -5.24 11.12 -10.11
N THR A 271 -5.47 9.81 -10.08
CA THR A 271 -4.82 8.86 -11.00
C THR A 271 -5.26 9.09 -12.45
N LEU A 272 -6.55 9.37 -12.68
CA LEU A 272 -7.08 9.66 -14.02
C LEU A 272 -6.51 10.97 -14.57
N LEU A 273 -6.46 12.02 -13.78
CA LEU A 273 -5.88 13.31 -14.16
C LEU A 273 -4.37 13.18 -14.41
N ASN A 274 -3.65 12.43 -13.58
CA ASN A 274 -2.24 12.15 -13.81
C ASN A 274 -2.01 11.48 -15.16
N ALA A 275 -2.79 10.44 -15.51
CA ALA A 275 -2.65 9.75 -16.78
C ALA A 275 -2.84 10.68 -17.98
N ARG A 276 -3.74 11.69 -17.87
CA ARG A 276 -3.99 12.68 -18.92
C ARG A 276 -2.90 13.73 -19.05
N PHE A 277 -2.37 14.20 -17.91
CA PHE A 277 -1.48 15.36 -17.89
C PHE A 277 0.01 15.03 -17.84
N VAL A 278 0.39 13.81 -17.42
CA VAL A 278 1.80 13.43 -17.26
C VAL A 278 2.59 13.51 -18.56
N VAL A 279 1.98 13.21 -19.68
CA VAL A 279 2.61 13.29 -21.01
C VAL A 279 2.91 14.73 -21.40
N ALA A 280 2.02 15.67 -21.05
CA ALA A 280 2.15 17.08 -21.42
C ALA A 280 3.12 17.85 -20.51
N TYR A 281 3.08 17.57 -19.20
CA TYR A 281 3.80 18.39 -18.20
C TYR A 281 5.01 17.68 -17.57
N GLY A 282 5.15 16.36 -17.76
CA GLY A 282 6.21 15.55 -17.19
C GLY A 282 5.97 15.13 -15.74
N MET A 283 6.54 13.97 -15.37
CA MET A 283 6.34 13.31 -14.07
C MET A 283 6.76 14.18 -12.87
N ARG A 284 7.93 14.80 -12.95
CA ARG A 284 8.49 15.62 -11.88
C ARG A 284 7.64 16.85 -11.59
N ARG A 285 7.22 17.58 -12.64
CA ARG A 285 6.45 18.83 -12.48
C ARG A 285 5.08 18.56 -11.88
N ILE A 286 4.39 17.53 -12.32
CA ILE A 286 3.08 17.15 -11.78
C ILE A 286 3.20 16.72 -10.33
N ALA A 287 4.16 15.86 -9.99
CA ALA A 287 4.38 15.44 -8.61
C ALA A 287 4.72 16.64 -7.69
N ARG A 288 5.52 17.58 -8.18
CA ARG A 288 5.83 18.81 -7.43
C ARG A 288 4.60 19.66 -7.19
N TRP A 289 3.74 19.87 -8.18
CA TRP A 289 2.49 20.62 -8.01
C TRP A 289 1.55 19.96 -7.02
N ALA A 290 1.44 18.64 -7.03
CA ALA A 290 0.62 17.90 -6.07
C ALA A 290 1.12 18.09 -4.63
N TYR A 291 2.43 18.06 -4.37
CA TYR A 291 2.98 18.34 -3.04
C TYR A 291 2.81 19.80 -2.63
N VAL A 292 2.94 20.76 -3.56
CA VAL A 292 2.63 22.19 -3.28
C VAL A 292 1.18 22.34 -2.86
N MET A 293 0.26 21.79 -3.65
CA MET A 293 -1.17 21.82 -3.36
C MET A 293 -1.45 21.25 -1.96
N GLN A 294 -0.91 20.06 -1.66
CA GLN A 294 -1.12 19.41 -0.37
C GLN A 294 -0.54 20.23 0.80
N THR A 295 0.61 20.86 0.59
CA THR A 295 1.22 21.75 1.59
C THR A 295 0.32 22.97 1.86
N CYS A 296 -0.20 23.62 0.81
CA CYS A 296 -1.10 24.76 0.95
C CYS A 296 -2.42 24.37 1.64
N VAL A 297 -3.04 23.27 1.20
CA VAL A 297 -4.30 22.79 1.79
C VAL A 297 -4.12 22.42 3.27
N SER A 298 -3.00 21.74 3.61
CA SER A 298 -2.70 21.39 5.01
C SER A 298 -2.35 22.61 5.86
N SER A 299 -1.71 23.65 5.28
CA SER A 299 -1.45 24.91 5.98
C SER A 299 -2.75 25.62 6.32
N VAL A 300 -3.67 25.72 5.36
CA VAL A 300 -4.99 26.32 5.56
C VAL A 300 -5.78 25.54 6.61
N MET A 301 -5.76 24.20 6.54
CA MET A 301 -6.44 23.37 7.53
C MET A 301 -5.86 23.55 8.93
N LEU A 302 -4.54 23.64 9.07
CA LEU A 302 -3.89 23.89 10.34
C LEU A 302 -4.25 25.29 10.90
N LEU A 303 -4.29 26.31 10.05
CA LEU A 303 -4.73 27.66 10.45
C LEU A 303 -6.17 27.65 10.97
N PHE A 304 -7.07 26.92 10.33
CA PHE A 304 -8.45 26.76 10.78
C PHE A 304 -8.54 26.06 12.14
N LEU A 305 -7.66 25.09 12.40
CA LEU A 305 -7.61 24.40 13.70
C LEU A 305 -7.10 25.30 14.83
N ILE A 306 -6.11 26.15 14.54
CA ILE A 306 -5.50 27.03 15.55
C ILE A 306 -6.42 28.23 15.84
N SER A 307 -7.07 28.79 14.81
CA SER A 307 -7.90 29.99 14.96
C SER A 307 -9.29 29.73 15.53
N ASP A 308 -9.75 28.48 15.49
CA ASP A 308 -11.13 28.04 15.85
C ASP A 308 -12.28 28.91 15.26
N ILE A 309 -12.00 29.59 14.14
CA ILE A 309 -12.96 30.47 13.45
C ILE A 309 -14.04 29.65 12.74
N VAL A 310 -13.76 28.39 12.41
CA VAL A 310 -14.64 27.56 11.58
C VAL A 310 -15.86 27.09 12.39
N PRO A 311 -17.08 27.38 11.91
CA PRO A 311 -18.31 26.87 12.52
C PRO A 311 -18.29 25.34 12.60
N GLN A 312 -18.89 24.78 13.66
CA GLN A 312 -18.90 23.33 13.90
C GLN A 312 -19.47 22.54 12.70
N THR A 313 -20.47 23.08 12.03
CA THR A 313 -21.10 22.48 10.84
C THR A 313 -20.18 22.35 9.64
N LEU A 314 -19.12 23.14 9.53
CA LEU A 314 -18.15 23.11 8.45
C LEU A 314 -16.89 22.33 8.77
N LYS A 315 -16.65 21.98 10.06
CA LYS A 315 -15.42 21.26 10.47
C LYS A 315 -15.29 19.92 9.75
N PHE A 316 -16.34 19.10 9.70
CA PHE A 316 -16.30 17.81 9.00
C PHE A 316 -16.16 17.95 7.46
N PRO A 317 -16.95 18.75 6.75
CA PRO A 317 -16.77 18.96 5.31
C PRO A 317 -15.34 19.39 4.92
N LEU A 318 -14.73 20.30 5.69
CA LEU A 318 -13.37 20.76 5.44
C LEU A 318 -12.33 19.66 5.69
N PHE A 319 -12.47 18.92 6.79
CA PHE A 319 -11.62 17.75 7.07
C PHE A 319 -11.76 16.69 5.99
N PHE A 320 -12.98 16.41 5.54
CA PHE A 320 -13.23 15.45 4.47
C PHE A 320 -12.58 15.89 3.14
N ALA A 321 -12.74 17.15 2.77
CA ALA A 321 -12.10 17.70 1.57
C ALA A 321 -10.55 17.65 1.67
N TRP A 322 -10.00 17.95 2.84
CA TRP A 322 -8.58 17.82 3.11
C TRP A 322 -8.11 16.35 3.00
N SER A 323 -8.85 15.39 3.54
CA SER A 323 -8.50 13.98 3.42
C SER A 323 -8.59 13.45 1.98
N VAL A 324 -9.58 13.88 1.20
CA VAL A 324 -9.64 13.60 -0.24
C VAL A 324 -8.41 14.16 -0.95
N SER A 325 -7.96 15.38 -0.63
CA SER A 325 -6.77 15.97 -1.25
C SER A 325 -5.49 15.18 -0.96
N LEU A 326 -5.38 14.57 0.22
CA LEU A 326 -4.25 13.73 0.61
C LEU A 326 -4.13 12.48 -0.27
N PHE A 327 -5.23 11.75 -0.48
CA PHE A 327 -5.24 10.56 -1.33
C PHE A 327 -5.18 10.91 -2.82
N PHE A 328 -5.74 12.04 -3.22
CA PHE A 328 -5.58 12.58 -4.56
C PHE A 328 -4.09 12.85 -4.87
N MET A 329 -3.38 13.52 -3.96
CA MET A 329 -1.94 13.75 -4.08
C MET A 329 -1.17 12.42 -4.21
N ALA A 330 -1.50 11.41 -3.41
CA ALA A 330 -0.89 10.08 -3.50
C ALA A 330 -1.09 9.44 -4.88
N GLY A 331 -2.32 9.49 -5.41
CA GLY A 331 -2.65 8.99 -6.75
C GLY A 331 -1.88 9.69 -7.89
N VAL A 332 -1.58 10.97 -7.72
CA VAL A 332 -0.80 11.75 -8.69
C VAL A 332 0.71 11.50 -8.56
N THR A 333 1.23 11.25 -7.36
CA THR A 333 2.69 11.31 -7.11
C THR A 333 3.38 9.95 -7.11
N PHE A 334 2.76 8.90 -6.53
CA PHE A 334 3.47 7.65 -6.26
C PHE A 334 3.94 6.94 -7.52
N GLY A 335 3.10 6.87 -8.55
CA GLY A 335 3.48 6.28 -9.85
C GLY A 335 4.62 7.05 -10.52
N ASN A 336 4.54 8.37 -10.51
CA ASN A 336 5.53 9.24 -11.13
C ASN A 336 6.90 9.14 -10.44
N LEU A 337 6.93 9.13 -9.10
CA LEU A 337 8.18 9.01 -8.35
C LEU A 337 8.83 7.63 -8.50
N ASN A 338 8.03 6.56 -8.53
CA ASN A 338 8.54 5.22 -8.83
C ASN A 338 9.15 5.16 -10.24
N ALA A 339 8.49 5.75 -11.23
CA ALA A 339 9.02 5.81 -12.59
C ALA A 339 10.31 6.64 -12.67
N LEU A 340 10.35 7.81 -12.03
CA LEU A 340 11.56 8.67 -11.96
C LEU A 340 12.75 7.94 -11.31
N ALA A 341 12.52 7.15 -10.26
CA ALA A 341 13.56 6.34 -9.62
C ALA A 341 14.16 5.30 -10.58
N MET A 342 13.38 4.79 -11.53
CA MET A 342 13.81 3.74 -12.46
C MET A 342 14.45 4.26 -13.76
N VAL A 343 14.31 5.54 -14.09
CA VAL A 343 14.78 6.11 -15.37
C VAL A 343 16.25 5.78 -15.65
N ARG A 344 17.12 5.92 -14.64
CA ARG A 344 18.57 5.67 -14.76
C ARG A 344 18.98 4.24 -14.47
N MET A 345 18.08 3.41 -13.94
CA MET A 345 18.35 2.06 -13.43
C MET A 345 17.71 0.97 -14.28
N GLY A 346 17.52 1.22 -15.59
CA GLY A 346 16.84 0.27 -16.48
C GLY A 346 17.46 -1.14 -16.51
N HIS A 347 18.79 -1.23 -16.40
CA HIS A 347 19.53 -2.52 -16.37
C HIS A 347 19.32 -3.31 -15.07
N VAL A 348 18.90 -2.68 -13.96
CA VAL A 348 18.59 -3.28 -12.65
C VAL A 348 17.19 -2.89 -12.17
N ALA A 349 16.27 -2.58 -13.09
CA ALA A 349 14.95 -2.02 -12.79
C ALA A 349 14.15 -2.83 -11.77
N GLY A 350 14.22 -4.17 -11.81
CA GLY A 350 13.53 -5.04 -10.85
C GLY A 350 14.05 -4.86 -9.41
N MET A 351 15.36 -4.79 -9.24
CA MET A 351 15.99 -4.54 -7.94
C MET A 351 15.66 -3.12 -7.45
N THR A 352 15.73 -2.13 -8.34
CA THR A 352 15.39 -0.74 -8.02
C THR A 352 13.95 -0.62 -7.54
N ALA A 353 12.99 -1.20 -8.25
CA ALA A 353 11.58 -1.18 -7.87
C ALA A 353 11.35 -1.84 -6.51
N SER A 354 11.98 -3.00 -6.24
CA SER A 354 11.87 -3.69 -4.96
C SER A 354 12.47 -2.88 -3.82
N LEU A 355 13.67 -2.33 -3.99
CA LEU A 355 14.33 -1.52 -2.96
C LEU A 355 13.58 -0.22 -2.69
N VAL A 356 13.19 0.52 -3.71
CA VAL A 356 12.42 1.77 -3.57
C VAL A 356 11.11 1.49 -2.84
N SER A 357 10.35 0.47 -3.27
CA SER A 357 9.07 0.12 -2.64
C SER A 357 9.24 -0.33 -1.19
N ALA A 358 10.24 -1.16 -0.89
CA ALA A 358 10.49 -1.67 0.44
C ALA A 358 10.95 -0.57 1.39
N LEU A 359 11.99 0.18 1.00
CA LEU A 359 12.55 1.25 1.83
C LEU A 359 11.54 2.37 2.06
N SER A 360 10.79 2.77 1.03
CA SER A 360 9.77 3.81 1.20
C SER A 360 8.63 3.35 2.11
N THR A 361 8.23 2.08 2.06
CA THR A 361 7.21 1.54 2.96
C THR A 361 7.72 1.46 4.40
N ILE A 362 8.93 0.94 4.63
CA ILE A 362 9.51 0.84 5.98
C ILE A 362 9.76 2.24 6.57
N ALA A 363 10.38 3.14 5.81
CA ALA A 363 10.67 4.49 6.27
C ALA A 363 9.40 5.33 6.52
N ALA A 364 8.32 5.06 5.78
CA ALA A 364 7.01 5.67 6.05
C ALA A 364 6.49 5.37 7.45
N MET A 365 6.83 4.19 8.01
CA MET A 365 6.41 3.83 9.36
C MET A 365 7.13 4.64 10.43
N CYS A 366 8.33 5.18 10.14
CA CYS A 366 8.98 6.14 11.03
C CYS A 366 8.17 7.45 11.21
N VAL A 367 7.28 7.76 10.29
CA VAL A 367 6.33 8.87 10.39
C VAL A 367 4.99 8.39 10.97
N ALA A 368 4.45 7.31 10.43
CA ALA A 368 3.10 6.85 10.76
C ALA A 368 2.98 6.37 12.22
N ILE A 369 3.99 5.67 12.75
CA ILE A 369 3.99 5.15 14.12
C ILE A 369 3.92 6.30 15.15
N PRO A 370 4.84 7.29 15.15
CA PRO A 370 4.76 8.38 16.11
C PRO A 370 3.46 9.18 16.03
N VAL A 371 2.99 9.47 14.81
CA VAL A 371 1.76 10.25 14.62
C VAL A 371 0.55 9.51 15.15
N GLY A 372 0.46 8.19 14.90
CA GLY A 372 -0.60 7.37 15.44
C GLY A 372 -0.59 7.29 16.98
N LEU A 373 0.60 7.07 17.57
CA LEU A 373 0.75 7.00 19.03
C LEU A 373 0.47 8.34 19.73
N LEU A 374 0.72 9.46 19.04
CA LEU A 374 0.46 10.82 19.54
C LEU A 374 -0.99 11.30 19.29
N TYR A 375 -1.88 10.43 18.81
CA TYR A 375 -3.28 10.79 18.65
C TYR A 375 -3.89 11.23 20.00
N ASN A 376 -4.50 12.40 20.01
CA ASN A 376 -4.99 13.09 21.19
C ASN A 376 -6.46 13.52 21.09
N HIS A 377 -7.30 12.71 20.43
CA HIS A 377 -8.71 13.00 20.15
C HIS A 377 -8.94 14.28 19.33
N THR A 378 -7.92 14.68 18.55
CA THR A 378 -8.01 15.79 17.61
C THR A 378 -7.40 15.40 16.27
N ILE A 379 -7.72 16.16 15.23
CA ILE A 379 -7.09 15.98 13.90
C ILE A 379 -5.71 16.65 13.79
N PHE A 380 -5.28 17.38 14.83
CA PHE A 380 -4.06 18.19 14.82
C PHE A 380 -2.78 17.39 14.54
N PRO A 381 -2.52 16.22 15.15
CA PRO A 381 -1.29 15.44 14.87
C PRO A 381 -1.18 15.02 13.40
N VAL A 382 -2.28 14.56 12.80
CA VAL A 382 -2.30 14.07 11.41
C VAL A 382 -2.14 15.22 10.42
N VAL A 383 -2.81 16.35 10.63
CA VAL A 383 -2.70 17.54 9.76
C VAL A 383 -1.29 18.12 9.83
N THR A 384 -0.71 18.22 11.03
CA THR A 384 0.66 18.73 11.24
C THR A 384 1.69 17.81 10.56
N ALA A 385 1.58 16.51 10.76
CA ALA A 385 2.47 15.54 10.10
C ALA A 385 2.36 15.62 8.57
N THR A 386 1.13 15.75 8.04
CA THR A 386 0.90 15.91 6.59
C THR A 386 1.53 17.19 6.06
N LEU A 387 1.42 18.29 6.79
CA LEU A 387 2.04 19.57 6.42
C LEU A 387 3.57 19.45 6.37
N ILE A 388 4.18 18.88 7.40
CA ILE A 388 5.63 18.69 7.48
C ILE A 388 6.12 17.77 6.36
N CYS A 389 5.45 16.63 6.17
CA CYS A 389 5.83 15.66 5.15
C CYS A 389 5.68 16.23 3.73
N SER A 390 4.55 16.87 3.41
CA SER A 390 4.32 17.43 2.08
C SER A 390 5.23 18.63 1.79
N GLY A 391 5.47 19.49 2.78
CA GLY A 391 6.41 20.62 2.65
C GLY A 391 7.86 20.16 2.45
N THR A 392 8.30 19.16 3.22
CA THR A 392 9.63 18.56 3.06
C THR A 392 9.76 17.86 1.71
N ALA A 393 8.75 17.10 1.28
CA ALA A 393 8.73 16.45 -0.03
C ALA A 393 8.80 17.48 -1.17
N TRP A 394 8.01 18.55 -1.08
CA TRP A 394 8.07 19.66 -2.02
C TRP A 394 9.46 20.30 -2.09
N PHE A 395 10.10 20.52 -0.94
CA PHE A 395 11.47 21.06 -0.88
C PHE A 395 12.47 20.11 -1.55
N LEU A 396 12.41 18.80 -1.23
CA LEU A 396 13.29 17.79 -1.80
C LEU A 396 13.11 17.62 -3.32
N MET A 397 11.91 17.85 -3.84
CA MET A 397 11.63 17.80 -5.29
C MET A 397 12.48 18.81 -6.11
N ARG A 398 13.06 19.83 -5.47
CA ARG A 398 13.96 20.79 -6.14
C ARG A 398 15.27 20.14 -6.58
N PHE A 399 15.70 19.11 -5.87
CA PHE A 399 16.97 18.41 -6.12
C PHE A 399 16.85 17.23 -7.07
N LEU A 400 15.63 16.83 -7.47
CA LEU A 400 15.43 15.82 -8.50
C LEU A 400 15.79 16.39 -9.87
N GLN A 401 16.36 15.52 -10.70
CA GLN A 401 16.61 15.80 -12.12
C GLN A 401 15.48 15.21 -12.97
N ASP A 402 15.22 15.80 -14.14
CA ASP A 402 14.24 15.28 -15.10
C ASP A 402 14.76 14.04 -15.81
#